data_e28b207fea0e1cdeb6339bd530fae1a3
#
_entry.id   e28b207fea0e1cdeb6339bd530fae1a3
#
_cell.length_a   1.000
_cell.length_b   1.000
_cell.length_c   1.000
_cell.angle_alpha   90.00
_cell.angle_beta   90.00
_cell.angle_gamma   90.00
#
_symmetry.space_group_name_H-M   'P 1'
#
loop_
_entity.id
_entity.type
_entity.pdbx_description
1 polymer ?
#
loop_
_entity_poly.entity_id
_entity_poly.type
_entity_poly.pdbx_seq_one_letter_code
_entity_poly.pdbx_strand_id
1 'polypeptide(L)'
;VSELLTDRAIMGSIAGIAVLALFVMLCRARRVSTSVEDATLTALHRVTQAAPALREGLSVRSADQATPHLRELLACVAVALVDPDGEPLSWAGEANYHFEDLRDIVAIAVNDRKPALANHGTMDCEINKCPMRHAVAYPLEVDGSIVGAMVVVAGIGGKRLLRAAEEGARYVVTQLELSELQESRERLAIAEVRALRAQISPHFIYNALTTISSLVRTDPSQARDLLQEFAEFTRYSFRNAGPYVTLADELRNIDRYLTLERARYGNDRLNVKLQIAPEVLPVVVPFLTLQPLVENAVRHGLASKPGGGTVTVAAIDDGAEAVISVEDDGVGMDPQRLREATDNAHMTGAHVGLGNVDDRLRRAFGNDYGLVVETNLNAGTKVVLRVPKFAVGVHAPPPAPVG
;
A
#
# COMPACT_ATOMS: atom_id res chain seq x y z
N VAL A 1 83.86 19.59 35.77
CA VAL A 1 83.47 18.32 35.17
C VAL A 1 82.28 17.73 35.94
N SER A 2 82.17 17.89 37.31
CA SER A 2 81.07 17.38 38.12
C SER A 2 79.70 18.06 37.85
N GLU A 3 79.64 19.33 37.60
CA GLU A 3 78.43 20.11 37.37
C GLU A 3 77.74 19.72 35.99
N LEU A 4 78.56 19.47 34.96
CA LEU A 4 78.05 19.07 33.62
C LEU A 4 77.45 17.65 33.62
N LEU A 5 77.84 16.79 34.54
CA LEU A 5 77.31 15.44 34.68
C LEU A 5 75.96 15.45 35.40
N THR A 6 75.79 16.33 36.43
CA THR A 6 74.53 16.48 37.16
C THR A 6 73.44 17.11 36.28
N ASP A 7 73.73 18.10 35.45
CA ASP A 7 72.75 18.72 34.52
C ASP A 7 72.27 17.75 33.46
N ARG A 8 73.11 16.89 32.94
CA ARG A 8 72.70 15.84 31.98
C ARG A 8 71.82 14.79 32.63
N ALA A 9 72.05 14.41 33.86
CA ALA A 9 71.26 13.43 34.61
C ALA A 9 69.85 14.02 34.91
N ILE A 10 69.78 15.30 35.29
CA ILE A 10 68.48 15.98 35.55
C ILE A 10 67.67 16.15 34.24
N MET A 11 68.30 16.55 33.13
CA MET A 11 67.65 16.65 31.82
C MET A 11 67.15 15.28 31.36
N GLY A 12 67.89 14.21 31.54
CA GLY A 12 67.47 12.85 31.22
C GLY A 12 66.28 12.38 32.04
N SER A 13 66.24 12.75 33.34
CA SER A 13 65.10 12.41 34.20
C SER A 13 63.80 13.15 33.82
N ILE A 14 63.93 14.46 33.47
CA ILE A 14 62.79 15.26 33.03
C ILE A 14 62.25 14.74 31.68
N ALA A 15 63.12 14.39 30.74
CA ALA A 15 62.71 13.78 29.48
C ALA A 15 61.99 12.42 29.68
N GLY A 16 62.49 11.58 30.58
CA GLY A 16 61.87 10.31 30.95
C GLY A 16 60.45 10.45 31.51
N ILE A 17 60.29 11.45 32.45
CA ILE A 17 58.98 11.75 33.05
C ILE A 17 58.01 12.30 31.96
N ALA A 18 58.46 13.15 31.06
CA ALA A 18 57.63 13.69 30.00
C ALA A 18 57.18 12.60 29.01
N VAL A 19 58.05 11.66 28.66
CA VAL A 19 57.71 10.51 27.82
C VAL A 19 56.71 9.57 28.49
N LEU A 20 56.90 9.32 29.79
CA LEU A 20 55.96 8.49 30.59
C LEU A 20 54.59 9.18 30.69
N ALA A 21 54.55 10.47 30.98
CA ALA A 21 53.34 11.26 31.03
C ALA A 21 52.57 11.25 29.69
N LEU A 22 53.29 11.43 28.59
CA LEU A 22 52.73 11.37 27.23
C LEU A 22 52.19 9.97 26.92
N PHE A 23 52.92 8.91 27.31
CA PHE A 23 52.46 7.51 27.15
C PHE A 23 51.21 7.22 27.94
N VAL A 24 51.14 7.67 29.23
CA VAL A 24 49.95 7.51 30.05
C VAL A 24 48.77 8.30 29.49
N MET A 25 49.01 9.49 28.93
CA MET A 25 47.98 10.32 28.31
C MET A 25 47.44 9.68 27.04
N LEU A 26 48.31 9.10 26.20
CA LEU A 26 47.94 8.36 25.00
C LEU A 26 47.16 7.06 25.33
N CYS A 27 47.60 6.33 26.36
CA CYS A 27 46.89 5.13 26.86
C CYS A 27 45.51 5.48 27.39
N ARG A 28 45.36 6.61 28.12
CA ARG A 28 44.07 7.10 28.61
C ARG A 28 43.17 7.55 27.46
N ALA A 29 43.73 8.30 26.49
CA ALA A 29 42.98 8.73 25.30
C ALA A 29 42.46 7.53 24.49
N ARG A 30 43.28 6.48 24.28
CA ARG A 30 42.86 5.24 23.63
C ARG A 30 41.77 4.47 24.41
N ARG A 31 41.89 4.38 25.75
CA ARG A 31 40.85 3.73 26.58
C ARG A 31 39.51 4.46 26.56
N VAL A 32 39.51 5.79 26.48
CA VAL A 32 38.28 6.59 26.37
C VAL A 32 37.65 6.38 24.98
N SER A 33 38.46 6.35 23.92
CA SER A 33 38.00 6.11 22.55
C SER A 33 37.35 4.73 22.41
N THR A 34 38.00 3.67 22.88
CA THR A 34 37.43 2.30 22.81
C THR A 34 36.15 2.15 23.63
N SER A 35 36.04 2.81 24.79
CA SER A 35 34.82 2.72 25.62
C SER A 35 33.61 3.45 25.01
N VAL A 36 33.83 4.52 24.25
CA VAL A 36 32.76 5.23 23.52
C VAL A 36 32.32 4.43 22.30
N GLU A 37 33.26 3.83 21.56
CA GLU A 37 32.96 2.98 20.43
C GLU A 37 32.17 1.73 20.84
N ASP A 38 32.58 1.04 21.92
CA ASP A 38 31.86 -0.11 22.47
C ASP A 38 30.46 0.26 22.96
N ALA A 39 30.31 1.40 23.62
CA ALA A 39 29.00 1.90 24.07
C ALA A 39 28.07 2.22 22.88
N THR A 40 28.63 2.80 21.81
CA THR A 40 27.85 3.13 20.60
C THR A 40 27.40 1.85 19.88
N LEU A 41 28.29 0.88 19.69
CA LEU A 41 27.97 -0.40 19.07
C LEU A 41 26.92 -1.18 19.89
N THR A 42 27.04 -1.15 21.22
CA THR A 42 26.08 -1.79 22.11
C THR A 42 24.70 -1.12 22.01
N ALA A 43 24.65 0.21 21.97
CA ALA A 43 23.40 0.96 21.79
C ALA A 43 22.75 0.65 20.43
N LEU A 44 23.53 0.65 19.34
CA LEU A 44 23.04 0.27 18.01
C LEU A 44 22.47 -1.15 17.97
N HIS A 45 23.15 -2.10 18.62
CA HIS A 45 22.68 -3.48 18.70
C HIS A 45 21.34 -3.59 19.44
N ARG A 46 21.17 -2.87 20.54
CA ARG A 46 19.91 -2.85 21.31
C ARG A 46 18.75 -2.21 20.54
N VAL A 47 19.01 -1.14 19.80
CA VAL A 47 18.03 -0.50 18.91
C VAL A 47 17.54 -1.51 17.86
N THR A 48 18.46 -2.27 17.25
CA THR A 48 18.08 -3.26 16.24
C THR A 48 17.29 -4.43 16.80
N GLN A 49 17.41 -4.76 18.09
CA GLN A 49 16.64 -5.85 18.72
C GLN A 49 15.21 -5.44 19.10
N ALA A 50 14.96 -4.18 19.48
CA ALA A 50 13.62 -3.71 19.79
C ALA A 50 12.76 -3.45 18.55
N ALA A 51 13.38 -3.09 17.41
CA ALA A 51 12.70 -2.68 16.19
C ALA A 51 11.72 -3.73 15.62
N PRO A 52 12.07 -5.04 15.48
CA PRO A 52 11.19 -6.01 14.84
C PRO A 52 9.85 -6.18 15.56
N ALA A 53 9.87 -6.20 16.90
CA ALA A 53 8.65 -6.35 17.69
C ALA A 53 7.70 -5.15 17.52
N LEU A 54 8.23 -3.93 17.56
CA LEU A 54 7.45 -2.70 17.41
C LEU A 54 6.89 -2.53 15.98
N ARG A 55 7.52 -3.11 14.98
CA ARG A 55 7.01 -3.15 13.59
C ARG A 55 5.82 -4.09 13.39
N GLU A 56 5.45 -4.89 14.38
CA GLU A 56 4.20 -5.66 14.39
C GLU A 56 3.03 -4.85 14.97
N GLY A 57 3.23 -3.56 15.24
CA GLY A 57 2.28 -2.69 15.91
C GLY A 57 2.40 -2.74 17.43
N LEU A 58 1.62 -1.92 18.14
CA LEU A 58 1.60 -1.87 19.61
C LEU A 58 0.56 -2.85 20.16
N SER A 59 1.02 -3.95 20.75
CA SER A 59 0.21 -5.01 21.37
C SER A 59 0.93 -5.53 22.63
N VAL A 60 0.26 -6.29 23.47
CA VAL A 60 0.88 -6.96 24.63
C VAL A 60 2.11 -7.76 24.20
N ARG A 61 2.01 -8.54 23.12
CA ARG A 61 3.09 -9.39 22.64
C ARG A 61 4.30 -8.57 22.16
N SER A 62 4.07 -7.56 21.34
CA SER A 62 5.16 -6.71 20.82
C SER A 62 5.77 -5.85 21.91
N ALA A 63 4.96 -5.36 22.87
CA ALA A 63 5.42 -4.62 24.01
C ALA A 63 6.31 -5.47 24.94
N ASP A 64 5.92 -6.71 25.25
CA ASP A 64 6.73 -7.64 26.08
C ASP A 64 8.09 -7.93 25.46
N GLN A 65 8.18 -8.01 24.15
CA GLN A 65 9.44 -8.21 23.45
C GLN A 65 10.30 -6.94 23.38
N ALA A 66 9.70 -5.79 23.19
CA ALA A 66 10.42 -4.52 23.01
C ALA A 66 10.87 -3.88 24.34
N THR A 67 10.04 -3.93 25.38
CA THR A 67 10.25 -3.21 26.64
C THR A 67 11.56 -3.54 27.36
N PRO A 68 12.05 -4.82 27.43
CA PRO A 68 13.35 -5.12 28.00
C PRO A 68 14.52 -4.44 27.28
N HIS A 69 14.46 -4.39 25.94
CA HIS A 69 15.49 -3.75 25.11
C HIS A 69 15.45 -2.23 25.24
N LEU A 70 14.24 -1.64 25.32
CA LEU A 70 14.06 -0.21 25.59
C LEU A 70 14.63 0.18 26.96
N ARG A 71 14.39 -0.62 28.00
CA ARG A 71 14.96 -0.39 29.34
C ARG A 71 16.48 -0.38 29.30
N GLU A 72 17.08 -1.35 28.62
CA GLU A 72 18.54 -1.42 28.48
C GLU A 72 19.09 -0.25 27.66
N LEU A 73 18.40 0.14 26.58
CA LEU A 73 18.78 1.27 25.73
C LEU A 73 18.78 2.59 26.50
N LEU A 74 17.73 2.83 27.29
CA LEU A 74 17.56 4.04 28.09
C LEU A 74 18.37 4.02 29.39
N ALA A 75 18.97 2.87 29.75
CA ALA A 75 19.72 2.66 30.99
C ALA A 75 18.96 3.16 32.24
N CYS A 76 17.69 2.83 32.32
CA CYS A 76 16.77 3.27 33.35
C CYS A 76 16.36 2.13 34.31
N VAL A 77 15.66 2.45 35.41
CA VAL A 77 15.19 1.48 36.41
C VAL A 77 14.11 0.57 35.80
N ALA A 78 13.12 1.19 35.13
CA ALA A 78 12.08 0.45 34.46
C ALA A 78 11.53 1.25 33.29
N VAL A 79 10.95 0.51 32.31
CA VAL A 79 10.15 1.04 31.19
C VAL A 79 8.85 0.27 31.10
N ALA A 80 7.77 0.99 30.87
CA ALA A 80 6.49 0.39 30.51
C ALA A 80 5.97 0.97 29.19
N LEU A 81 5.23 0.15 28.44
CA LEU A 81 4.37 0.58 27.37
C LEU A 81 2.93 0.37 27.80
N VAL A 82 2.09 1.36 27.58
CA VAL A 82 0.67 1.35 27.96
C VAL A 82 -0.19 1.65 26.73
N ASP A 83 -1.40 1.16 26.75
CA ASP A 83 -2.39 1.44 25.72
C ASP A 83 -3.02 2.85 25.84
N PRO A 84 -3.89 3.28 24.92
CA PRO A 84 -4.56 4.58 24.99
C PRO A 84 -5.47 4.74 26.22
N ASP A 85 -5.97 3.65 26.78
CA ASP A 85 -6.81 3.65 27.99
C ASP A 85 -5.99 3.70 29.29
N GLY A 86 -4.65 3.63 29.17
CA GLY A 86 -3.70 3.67 30.28
C GLY A 86 -3.44 2.31 30.93
N GLU A 87 -3.91 1.21 30.30
CA GLU A 87 -3.63 -0.14 30.80
C GLU A 87 -2.24 -0.61 30.37
N PRO A 88 -1.49 -1.31 31.26
CA PRO A 88 -0.13 -1.73 30.96
C PRO A 88 -0.13 -2.87 29.93
N LEU A 89 0.52 -2.63 28.79
CA LEU A 89 0.80 -3.66 27.80
C LEU A 89 2.03 -4.49 28.22
N SER A 90 3.05 -3.85 28.78
CA SER A 90 4.26 -4.51 29.28
C SER A 90 5.01 -3.62 30.27
N TRP A 91 5.73 -4.27 31.20
CA TRP A 91 6.62 -3.63 32.17
C TRP A 91 7.94 -4.39 32.24
N ALA A 92 9.06 -3.73 32.02
CA ALA A 92 10.38 -4.28 32.18
C ALA A 92 11.18 -3.51 33.25
N GLY A 93 11.68 -4.21 34.24
CA GLY A 93 12.48 -3.65 35.32
C GLY A 93 11.84 -3.74 36.71
N GLU A 94 12.41 -2.97 37.65
CA GLU A 94 11.97 -2.95 39.03
C GLU A 94 10.79 -1.97 39.23
N ALA A 95 10.21 -1.96 40.45
CA ALA A 95 9.17 -1.02 40.89
C ALA A 95 7.82 -1.13 40.14
N ASN A 96 7.46 -2.30 39.59
CA ASN A 96 6.18 -2.56 38.94
C ASN A 96 4.97 -2.37 39.88
N TYR A 97 5.15 -2.48 41.17
CA TYR A 97 4.14 -2.22 42.19
C TYR A 97 3.69 -0.76 42.27
N HIS A 98 4.42 0.16 41.63
CA HIS A 98 4.03 1.56 41.51
C HIS A 98 3.24 1.89 40.27
N PHE A 99 2.85 0.91 39.48
CA PHE A 99 2.11 1.21 38.24
C PHE A 99 0.81 1.95 38.53
N GLU A 100 0.07 1.55 39.55
CA GLU A 100 -1.19 2.23 39.94
C GLU A 100 -0.95 3.70 40.31
N ASP A 101 0.16 4.02 40.99
CA ASP A 101 0.54 5.39 41.35
C ASP A 101 0.92 6.25 40.14
N LEU A 102 1.22 5.60 38.98
CA LEU A 102 1.59 6.26 37.74
C LEU A 102 0.41 6.46 36.79
N ARG A 103 -0.78 5.91 37.08
CA ARG A 103 -1.98 6.05 36.20
C ARG A 103 -2.32 7.50 35.95
N ASP A 104 -2.22 8.38 36.95
CA ASP A 104 -2.53 9.80 36.81
C ASP A 104 -1.63 10.49 35.79
N ILE A 105 -0.31 10.25 35.83
CA ILE A 105 0.61 10.85 34.85
C ILE A 105 0.44 10.25 33.44
N VAL A 106 0.08 8.97 33.36
CA VAL A 106 -0.26 8.33 32.08
C VAL A 106 -1.52 8.98 31.50
N ALA A 107 -2.58 9.14 32.30
CA ALA A 107 -3.81 9.81 31.86
C ALA A 107 -3.56 11.26 31.41
N ILE A 108 -2.74 12.02 32.16
CA ILE A 108 -2.34 13.38 31.75
C ILE A 108 -1.57 13.34 30.43
N ALA A 109 -0.61 12.41 30.27
CA ALA A 109 0.19 12.33 29.05
C ALA A 109 -0.65 11.99 27.83
N VAL A 110 -1.60 11.07 27.94
CA VAL A 110 -2.52 10.66 26.86
C VAL A 110 -3.50 11.80 26.51
N ASN A 111 -4.15 12.39 27.53
CA ASN A 111 -5.20 13.39 27.30
C ASN A 111 -4.65 14.74 26.82
N ASP A 112 -3.56 15.21 27.46
CA ASP A 112 -2.97 16.53 27.14
C ASP A 112 -1.98 16.47 25.97
N ARG A 113 -1.64 15.27 25.51
CA ARG A 113 -0.62 15.04 24.46
C ARG A 113 0.73 15.66 24.81
N LYS A 114 1.10 15.61 26.07
CA LYS A 114 2.33 16.20 26.62
C LYS A 114 2.98 15.29 27.66
N PRO A 115 4.31 15.31 27.78
CA PRO A 115 4.95 14.52 28.82
C PRO A 115 4.51 14.94 30.21
N ALA A 116 4.20 13.97 31.06
CA ALA A 116 3.85 14.17 32.46
C ALA A 116 4.91 13.54 33.37
N LEU A 117 5.17 14.17 34.50
CA LEU A 117 6.22 13.78 35.43
C LEU A 117 5.64 13.46 36.83
N ALA A 118 6.20 12.43 37.45
CA ALA A 118 5.98 12.14 38.86
C ALA A 118 7.31 12.02 39.61
N ASN A 119 7.25 12.37 40.89
CA ASN A 119 8.37 12.24 41.80
C ASN A 119 7.98 11.32 42.99
N HIS A 120 8.94 10.62 43.57
CA HIS A 120 8.72 9.75 44.72
C HIS A 120 8.00 10.47 45.88
N GLY A 121 8.26 11.76 46.11
CA GLY A 121 7.61 12.56 47.14
C GLY A 121 6.12 12.86 46.92
N THR A 122 5.60 12.61 45.72
CA THR A 122 4.17 12.73 45.36
C THR A 122 3.43 11.39 45.41
N MET A 123 4.15 10.29 45.70
CA MET A 123 3.62 8.94 45.81
C MET A 123 3.64 8.46 47.25
N ASP A 124 2.63 7.72 47.63
CA ASP A 124 2.52 7.13 48.96
C ASP A 124 3.33 5.81 49.00
N CYS A 125 4.67 5.93 49.08
CA CYS A 125 5.58 4.80 49.06
C CYS A 125 6.29 4.63 50.40
N GLU A 126 5.95 3.58 51.14
CA GLU A 126 6.58 3.22 52.41
C GLU A 126 7.89 2.42 52.25
N ILE A 127 8.30 2.09 51.02
CA ILE A 127 9.46 1.24 50.76
C ILE A 127 10.74 2.03 51.00
N ASN A 128 11.49 1.61 52.01
CA ASN A 128 12.80 2.17 52.31
C ASN A 128 13.78 1.80 51.17
N LYS A 129 14.42 2.81 50.54
CA LYS A 129 15.31 2.67 49.39
C LYS A 129 14.59 2.23 48.09
N CYS A 130 13.33 2.67 47.87
CA CYS A 130 12.66 2.47 46.60
C CYS A 130 13.54 2.93 45.41
N PRO A 131 13.74 2.11 44.39
CA PRO A 131 14.56 2.45 43.23
C PRO A 131 13.91 3.54 42.36
N MET A 132 12.58 3.70 42.40
CA MET A 132 11.86 4.74 41.70
C MET A 132 11.94 6.06 42.47
N ARG A 133 12.63 7.04 41.90
CA ARG A 133 12.68 8.41 42.41
C ARG A 133 11.93 9.38 41.51
N HIS A 134 11.90 9.10 40.23
CA HIS A 134 11.27 9.91 39.19
C HIS A 134 10.65 9.01 38.12
N ALA A 135 9.51 9.42 37.60
CA ALA A 135 8.90 8.80 36.43
C ALA A 135 8.47 9.87 35.42
N VAL A 136 8.51 9.50 34.15
CA VAL A 136 8.02 10.32 33.05
C VAL A 136 7.12 9.44 32.19
N ALA A 137 5.87 9.86 32.00
CA ALA A 137 4.99 9.32 30.97
C ALA A 137 5.07 10.20 29.72
N TYR A 138 5.40 9.61 28.58
CA TYR A 138 5.51 10.29 27.31
C TYR A 138 4.47 9.73 26.33
N PRO A 139 3.59 10.57 25.73
CA PRO A 139 2.56 10.08 24.80
C PRO A 139 3.19 9.53 23.53
N LEU A 140 2.62 8.47 23.00
CA LEU A 140 2.97 7.88 21.70
C LEU A 140 1.90 8.30 20.70
N GLU A 141 2.24 9.21 19.81
CA GLU A 141 1.35 9.74 18.78
C GLU A 141 1.82 9.26 17.40
N VAL A 142 0.94 8.59 16.67
CA VAL A 142 1.14 8.08 15.30
C VAL A 142 0.03 8.66 14.43
N ASP A 143 0.37 9.30 13.33
CA ASP A 143 -0.56 9.94 12.38
C ASP A 143 -1.64 10.82 13.06
N GLY A 144 -1.24 11.58 14.11
CA GLY A 144 -2.13 12.47 14.84
C GLY A 144 -3.05 11.77 15.84
N SER A 145 -2.93 10.46 16.01
CA SER A 145 -3.71 9.66 16.98
C SER A 145 -2.82 9.18 18.12
N ILE A 146 -3.29 9.25 19.36
CA ILE A 146 -2.58 8.66 20.50
C ILE A 146 -2.80 7.14 20.47
N VAL A 147 -1.71 6.38 20.33
CA VAL A 147 -1.71 4.90 20.34
C VAL A 147 -1.31 4.32 21.69
N GLY A 148 -0.94 5.18 22.65
CA GLY A 148 -0.56 4.78 23.99
C GLY A 148 0.41 5.76 24.62
N ALA A 149 1.15 5.30 25.63
CA ALA A 149 2.23 6.07 26.24
C ALA A 149 3.41 5.16 26.63
N MET A 150 4.60 5.75 26.71
CA MET A 150 5.79 5.12 27.27
C MET A 150 6.09 5.72 28.63
N VAL A 151 6.21 4.89 29.65
CA VAL A 151 6.60 5.29 31.00
C VAL A 151 8.05 4.92 31.23
N VAL A 152 8.87 5.88 31.66
CA VAL A 152 10.29 5.67 32.00
C VAL A 152 10.50 6.00 33.48
N VAL A 153 11.01 5.04 34.23
CA VAL A 153 11.29 5.15 35.66
C VAL A 153 12.80 5.24 35.89
N ALA A 154 13.24 6.19 36.70
CA ALA A 154 14.65 6.41 36.98
C ALA A 154 14.92 6.79 38.43
N GLY A 155 16.14 6.49 38.90
CA GLY A 155 16.65 6.93 40.24
C GLY A 155 17.12 8.40 40.26
N ILE A 156 17.35 9.01 39.10
CA ILE A 156 17.81 10.40 38.97
C ILE A 156 16.91 11.11 37.96
N GLY A 157 16.32 12.22 38.37
CA GLY A 157 15.42 13.04 37.57
C GLY A 157 16.10 14.16 36.80
N GLY A 158 15.28 15.07 36.29
CA GLY A 158 15.69 16.28 35.61
C GLY A 158 15.73 16.19 34.09
N LYS A 159 16.37 17.17 33.43
CA LYS A 159 16.36 17.33 31.97
C LYS A 159 16.91 16.11 31.22
N ARG A 160 17.81 15.34 31.86
CA ARG A 160 18.39 14.13 31.24
C ARG A 160 17.34 13.01 31.08
N LEU A 161 16.54 12.78 32.13
CA LEU A 161 15.47 11.79 32.09
C LEU A 161 14.41 12.16 31.04
N LEU A 162 14.00 13.42 31.05
CA LEU A 162 13.00 13.90 30.08
C LEU A 162 13.47 13.71 28.62
N ARG A 163 14.73 14.06 28.32
CA ARG A 163 15.31 13.84 26.99
C ARG A 163 15.40 12.35 26.63
N ALA A 164 15.80 11.51 27.58
CA ALA A 164 15.88 10.07 27.34
C ALA A 164 14.49 9.48 27.04
N ALA A 165 13.47 9.90 27.81
CA ALA A 165 12.08 9.49 27.55
C ALA A 165 11.58 10.00 26.19
N GLU A 166 11.88 11.25 25.84
CA GLU A 166 11.53 11.83 24.55
C GLU A 166 12.15 11.05 23.38
N GLU A 167 13.45 10.78 23.42
CA GLU A 167 14.14 10.03 22.36
C GLU A 167 13.67 8.58 22.27
N GLY A 168 13.42 7.94 23.44
CA GLY A 168 12.85 6.60 23.49
C GLY A 168 11.44 6.55 22.90
N ALA A 169 10.57 7.49 23.25
CA ALA A 169 9.22 7.60 22.70
C ALA A 169 9.25 7.87 21.20
N ARG A 170 10.10 8.79 20.73
CA ARG A 170 10.31 9.07 19.30
C ARG A 170 10.76 7.82 18.54
N TYR A 171 11.66 7.04 19.11
CA TYR A 171 12.08 5.78 18.53
C TYR A 171 10.91 4.79 18.40
N VAL A 172 10.11 4.61 19.46
CA VAL A 172 8.93 3.73 19.43
C VAL A 172 7.94 4.19 18.36
N VAL A 173 7.59 5.49 18.33
CA VAL A 173 6.68 6.08 17.34
C VAL A 173 7.19 5.82 15.92
N THR A 174 8.47 6.08 15.64
CA THR A 174 9.04 5.82 14.31
C THR A 174 8.92 4.37 13.87
N GLN A 175 9.07 3.39 14.79
CA GLN A 175 8.89 1.98 14.44
C GLN A 175 7.41 1.65 14.16
N LEU A 176 6.47 2.25 14.90
CA LEU A 176 5.03 2.08 14.69
C LEU A 176 4.57 2.71 13.37
N GLU A 177 5.06 3.90 13.01
CA GLU A 177 4.79 4.54 11.71
C GLU A 177 5.29 3.68 10.53
N LEU A 178 6.47 3.07 10.67
CA LEU A 178 6.99 2.13 9.67
C LEU A 178 6.11 0.89 9.52
N SER A 179 5.53 0.39 10.61
CA SER A 179 4.56 -0.70 10.62
C SER A 179 3.31 -0.35 9.81
N GLU A 180 2.71 0.79 10.11
CA GLU A 180 1.49 1.26 9.45
C GLU A 180 1.68 1.50 7.95
N LEU A 181 2.82 2.09 7.58
CA LEU A 181 3.21 2.26 6.18
C LEU A 181 3.36 0.92 5.44
N GLN A 182 3.95 -0.08 6.10
CA GLN A 182 4.11 -1.42 5.52
C GLN A 182 2.77 -2.12 5.33
N GLU A 183 1.89 -2.07 6.32
CA GLU A 183 0.54 -2.64 6.23
C GLU A 183 -0.30 -1.95 5.13
N SER A 184 -0.20 -0.63 5.02
CA SER A 184 -0.86 0.13 3.95
C SER A 184 -0.37 -0.30 2.57
N ARG A 185 0.93 -0.50 2.38
CA ARG A 185 1.50 -1.01 1.12
C ARG A 185 1.03 -2.41 0.79
N GLU A 186 0.95 -3.31 1.78
CA GLU A 186 0.45 -4.66 1.58
C GLU A 186 -1.04 -4.66 1.20
N ARG A 187 -1.85 -3.83 1.86
CA ARG A 187 -3.27 -3.65 1.51
C ARG A 187 -3.44 -3.14 0.08
N LEU A 188 -2.62 -2.15 -0.33
CA LEU A 188 -2.62 -1.63 -1.70
C LEU A 188 -2.24 -2.71 -2.72
N ALA A 189 -1.17 -3.47 -2.47
CA ALA A 189 -0.76 -4.56 -3.36
C ALA A 189 -1.84 -5.65 -3.49
N ILE A 190 -2.51 -6.02 -2.39
CA ILE A 190 -3.64 -6.97 -2.41
C ILE A 190 -4.82 -6.38 -3.20
N ALA A 191 -5.12 -5.10 -3.01
CA ALA A 191 -6.20 -4.42 -3.75
C ALA A 191 -5.89 -4.35 -5.25
N GLU A 192 -4.65 -4.06 -5.64
CA GLU A 192 -4.20 -4.07 -7.03
C GLU A 192 -4.33 -5.48 -7.66
N VAL A 193 -3.91 -6.52 -6.95
CA VAL A 193 -4.07 -7.92 -7.42
C VAL A 193 -5.55 -8.29 -7.56
N ARG A 194 -6.41 -7.85 -6.64
CA ARG A 194 -7.86 -8.08 -6.74
C ARG A 194 -8.46 -7.32 -7.93
N ALA A 195 -8.06 -6.07 -8.13
CA ALA A 195 -8.51 -5.27 -9.27
C ALA A 195 -8.07 -5.88 -10.61
N LEU A 196 -6.82 -6.37 -10.70
CA LEU A 196 -6.31 -7.10 -11.85
C LEU A 196 -7.10 -8.39 -12.11
N ARG A 197 -7.41 -9.16 -11.07
CA ARG A 197 -8.23 -10.39 -11.21
C ARG A 197 -9.68 -10.10 -11.62
N ALA A 198 -10.23 -8.95 -11.22
CA ALA A 198 -11.57 -8.55 -11.60
C ALA A 198 -11.70 -8.04 -13.05
N GLN A 199 -10.59 -7.77 -13.72
CA GLN A 199 -10.57 -7.30 -15.12
C GLN A 199 -11.02 -8.38 -16.13
N ILE A 200 -10.89 -9.66 -15.81
CA ILE A 200 -11.44 -10.75 -16.62
C ILE A 200 -12.54 -11.41 -15.81
N SER A 201 -13.74 -11.47 -16.39
CA SER A 201 -14.86 -12.18 -15.76
C SER A 201 -14.51 -13.66 -15.55
N PRO A 202 -14.44 -14.16 -14.29
CA PRO A 202 -14.20 -15.58 -14.03
C PRO A 202 -15.22 -16.48 -14.72
N HIS A 203 -16.45 -16.00 -14.85
CA HIS A 203 -17.53 -16.69 -15.54
C HIS A 203 -17.25 -16.86 -17.04
N PHE A 204 -16.64 -15.87 -17.68
CA PHE A 204 -16.21 -16.00 -19.08
C PHE A 204 -15.15 -17.09 -19.24
N ILE A 205 -14.14 -17.13 -18.36
CA ILE A 205 -13.09 -18.17 -18.40
C ILE A 205 -13.70 -19.57 -18.29
N TYR A 206 -14.60 -19.80 -17.29
CA TYR A 206 -15.26 -21.08 -17.13
C TYR A 206 -16.11 -21.48 -18.34
N ASN A 207 -16.84 -20.53 -18.92
CA ASN A 207 -17.69 -20.79 -20.07
C ASN A 207 -16.87 -21.09 -21.34
N ALA A 208 -15.82 -20.33 -21.61
CA ALA A 208 -14.93 -20.58 -22.75
C ALA A 208 -14.28 -21.96 -22.65
N LEU A 209 -13.72 -22.33 -21.49
CA LEU A 209 -13.11 -23.65 -21.28
C LEU A 209 -14.12 -24.79 -21.38
N THR A 210 -15.35 -24.59 -20.89
CA THR A 210 -16.43 -25.59 -21.00
C THR A 210 -16.83 -25.78 -22.47
N THR A 211 -16.98 -24.70 -23.22
CA THR A 211 -17.28 -24.75 -24.66
C THR A 211 -16.19 -25.47 -25.44
N ILE A 212 -14.91 -25.11 -25.21
CA ILE A 212 -13.76 -25.77 -25.84
C ILE A 212 -13.75 -27.26 -25.50
N SER A 213 -13.93 -27.61 -24.22
CA SER A 213 -13.96 -29.01 -23.77
C SER A 213 -15.07 -29.82 -24.45
N SER A 214 -16.24 -29.24 -24.68
CA SER A 214 -17.36 -29.92 -25.37
C SER A 214 -17.02 -30.23 -26.83
N LEU A 215 -16.24 -29.35 -27.47
CA LEU A 215 -15.86 -29.48 -28.88
C LEU A 215 -14.69 -30.44 -29.10
N VAL A 216 -13.89 -30.77 -28.07
CA VAL A 216 -12.70 -31.63 -28.25
C VAL A 216 -13.04 -32.98 -28.90
N ARG A 217 -14.26 -33.53 -28.67
CA ARG A 217 -14.70 -34.82 -29.22
C ARG A 217 -15.53 -34.66 -30.51
N THR A 218 -16.25 -33.53 -30.67
CA THR A 218 -17.18 -33.32 -31.78
C THR A 218 -16.55 -32.58 -32.95
N ASP A 219 -15.71 -31.60 -32.69
CA ASP A 219 -14.95 -30.82 -33.66
C ASP A 219 -13.55 -30.43 -33.07
N PRO A 220 -12.57 -31.34 -33.17
CA PRO A 220 -11.23 -31.09 -32.62
C PRO A 220 -10.49 -29.93 -33.28
N SER A 221 -10.82 -29.59 -34.53
CA SER A 221 -10.22 -28.47 -35.23
C SER A 221 -10.69 -27.15 -34.63
N GLN A 222 -12.01 -26.98 -34.53
CA GLN A 222 -12.62 -25.82 -33.92
C GLN A 222 -12.17 -25.66 -32.45
N ALA A 223 -12.07 -26.77 -31.67
CA ALA A 223 -11.57 -26.74 -30.30
C ALA A 223 -10.15 -26.19 -30.20
N ARG A 224 -9.26 -26.55 -31.14
CA ARG A 224 -7.89 -26.05 -31.23
C ARG A 224 -7.83 -24.57 -31.53
N ASP A 225 -8.62 -24.12 -32.53
CA ASP A 225 -8.68 -22.71 -32.93
C ASP A 225 -9.18 -21.84 -31.77
N LEU A 226 -10.25 -22.27 -31.10
CA LEU A 226 -10.79 -21.56 -29.90
C LEU A 226 -9.83 -21.55 -28.73
N LEU A 227 -9.04 -22.62 -28.51
CA LEU A 227 -8.01 -22.64 -27.48
C LEU A 227 -6.91 -21.62 -27.77
N GLN A 228 -6.54 -21.45 -29.05
CA GLN A 228 -5.57 -20.45 -29.48
C GLN A 228 -6.12 -19.03 -29.26
N GLU A 229 -7.36 -18.76 -29.66
CA GLU A 229 -8.01 -17.46 -29.41
C GLU A 229 -8.13 -17.16 -27.92
N PHE A 230 -8.46 -18.15 -27.09
CA PHE A 230 -8.52 -18.02 -25.64
C PHE A 230 -7.14 -17.70 -25.03
N ALA A 231 -6.08 -18.38 -25.50
CA ALA A 231 -4.72 -18.10 -25.06
C ALA A 231 -4.27 -16.67 -25.41
N GLU A 232 -4.58 -16.21 -26.62
CA GLU A 232 -4.25 -14.84 -27.05
C GLU A 232 -5.08 -13.77 -26.31
N PHE A 233 -6.38 -14.04 -26.06
CA PHE A 233 -7.25 -13.18 -25.25
C PHE A 233 -6.72 -13.04 -23.83
N THR A 234 -6.38 -14.15 -23.18
CA THR A 234 -5.86 -14.13 -21.81
C THR A 234 -4.49 -13.45 -21.74
N ARG A 235 -3.61 -13.70 -22.72
CA ARG A 235 -2.31 -13.03 -22.81
C ARG A 235 -2.45 -11.52 -22.95
N TYR A 236 -3.41 -11.04 -23.75
CA TYR A 236 -3.70 -9.61 -23.87
C TYR A 236 -4.21 -9.04 -22.56
N SER A 237 -5.19 -9.67 -21.93
CA SER A 237 -5.85 -9.19 -20.73
C SER A 237 -4.94 -9.16 -19.50
N PHE A 238 -3.90 -10.03 -19.45
CA PHE A 238 -2.87 -10.04 -18.38
C PHE A 238 -1.58 -9.29 -18.78
N ARG A 239 -1.59 -8.59 -19.90
CA ARG A 239 -0.40 -7.88 -20.38
C ARG A 239 -0.06 -6.69 -19.48
N ASN A 240 1.20 -6.62 -19.04
CA ASN A 240 1.77 -5.50 -18.27
C ASN A 240 2.34 -4.39 -19.19
N ALA A 241 1.60 -3.98 -20.22
CA ALA A 241 2.13 -3.13 -21.29
C ALA A 241 1.86 -1.62 -21.13
N GLY A 242 1.56 -1.17 -19.92
CA GLY A 242 1.28 0.24 -19.64
C GLY A 242 -0.23 0.56 -19.66
N PRO A 243 -0.58 1.81 -19.26
CA PRO A 243 -1.97 2.21 -19.06
C PRO A 243 -2.74 2.49 -20.37
N TYR A 244 -2.05 2.56 -21.51
CA TYR A 244 -2.62 2.96 -22.79
C TYR A 244 -2.28 1.97 -23.92
N VAL A 245 -3.20 1.81 -24.86
CA VAL A 245 -3.09 0.95 -26.06
C VAL A 245 -3.72 1.63 -27.28
N THR A 246 -3.48 1.10 -28.48
CA THR A 246 -4.19 1.59 -29.68
C THR A 246 -5.61 1.03 -29.73
N LEU A 247 -6.53 1.76 -30.39
CA LEU A 247 -7.88 1.28 -30.65
C LEU A 247 -7.85 -0.03 -31.48
N ALA A 248 -6.88 -0.17 -32.37
CA ALA A 248 -6.65 -1.41 -33.11
C ALA A 248 -6.36 -2.62 -32.23
N ASP A 249 -5.62 -2.42 -31.13
CA ASP A 249 -5.31 -3.49 -30.16
C ASP A 249 -6.56 -3.91 -29.37
N GLU A 250 -7.36 -2.94 -28.90
CA GLU A 250 -8.64 -3.19 -28.24
C GLU A 250 -9.62 -3.94 -29.16
N LEU A 251 -9.75 -3.51 -30.43
CA LEU A 251 -10.63 -4.15 -31.39
C LEU A 251 -10.21 -5.60 -31.68
N ARG A 252 -8.91 -5.88 -31.80
CA ARG A 252 -8.43 -7.25 -31.96
C ARG A 252 -8.78 -8.14 -30.75
N ASN A 253 -8.67 -7.58 -29.56
CA ASN A 253 -9.03 -8.32 -28.35
C ASN A 253 -10.54 -8.58 -28.24
N ILE A 254 -11.36 -7.62 -28.66
CA ILE A 254 -12.83 -7.78 -28.75
C ILE A 254 -13.21 -8.85 -29.79
N ASP A 255 -12.56 -8.89 -30.94
CA ASP A 255 -12.85 -9.90 -31.96
C ASP A 255 -12.59 -11.32 -31.43
N ARG A 256 -11.49 -11.53 -30.70
CA ARG A 256 -11.20 -12.79 -29.97
C ARG A 256 -12.29 -13.14 -28.96
N TYR A 257 -12.66 -12.18 -28.12
CA TYR A 257 -13.73 -12.34 -27.13
C TYR A 257 -15.04 -12.78 -27.78
N LEU A 258 -15.44 -12.07 -28.85
CA LEU A 258 -16.67 -12.35 -29.57
C LEU A 258 -16.63 -13.70 -30.32
N THR A 259 -15.48 -14.14 -30.82
CA THR A 259 -15.28 -15.46 -31.41
C THR A 259 -15.55 -16.56 -30.37
N LEU A 260 -15.03 -16.41 -29.14
CA LEU A 260 -15.29 -17.34 -28.04
C LEU A 260 -16.76 -17.36 -27.61
N GLU A 261 -17.40 -16.20 -27.53
CA GLU A 261 -18.82 -16.09 -27.15
C GLU A 261 -19.75 -16.62 -28.29
N ARG A 262 -19.41 -16.42 -29.57
CA ARG A 262 -20.15 -17.03 -30.69
C ARG A 262 -20.10 -18.56 -30.66
N ALA A 263 -18.95 -19.15 -30.33
CA ALA A 263 -18.84 -20.60 -30.19
C ALA A 263 -19.73 -21.14 -29.07
N ARG A 264 -19.97 -20.33 -28.03
CA ARG A 264 -20.82 -20.69 -26.90
C ARG A 264 -22.31 -20.53 -27.19
N TYR A 265 -22.71 -19.37 -27.73
CA TYR A 265 -24.14 -19.07 -27.96
C TYR A 265 -24.68 -19.66 -29.25
N GLY A 266 -23.83 -19.98 -30.21
CA GLY A 266 -24.16 -20.32 -31.58
C GLY A 266 -24.15 -19.12 -32.51
N ASN A 267 -23.70 -19.32 -33.75
CA ASN A 267 -23.57 -18.26 -34.74
C ASN A 267 -24.88 -17.54 -35.05
N ASP A 268 -26.01 -18.24 -34.91
CA ASP A 268 -27.34 -17.70 -35.20
C ASP A 268 -27.87 -16.77 -34.11
N ARG A 269 -27.28 -16.84 -32.89
CA ARG A 269 -27.75 -16.09 -31.72
C ARG A 269 -26.94 -14.85 -31.41
N LEU A 270 -25.68 -14.77 -31.82
CA LEU A 270 -24.81 -13.61 -31.61
C LEU A 270 -24.28 -13.08 -32.93
N ASN A 271 -24.94 -12.05 -33.44
CA ASN A 271 -24.45 -11.27 -34.56
C ASN A 271 -23.54 -10.13 -34.10
N VAL A 272 -22.47 -9.89 -34.88
CA VAL A 272 -21.53 -8.80 -34.61
C VAL A 272 -21.31 -7.97 -35.86
N LYS A 273 -21.43 -6.67 -35.72
CA LYS A 273 -21.16 -5.70 -36.79
C LYS A 273 -20.02 -4.77 -36.35
N LEU A 274 -18.94 -4.75 -37.14
CA LEU A 274 -17.83 -3.81 -36.91
C LEU A 274 -17.89 -2.74 -38.04
N GLN A 275 -18.00 -1.48 -37.65
CA GLN A 275 -18.07 -0.31 -38.56
C GLN A 275 -16.96 0.68 -38.14
N ILE A 276 -15.74 0.39 -38.54
CA ILE A 276 -14.55 1.08 -38.07
C ILE A 276 -13.92 1.88 -39.19
N ALA A 277 -13.81 3.19 -39.04
CA ALA A 277 -13.04 4.04 -39.92
C ALA A 277 -11.53 3.76 -39.76
N PRO A 278 -10.78 3.48 -40.84
CA PRO A 278 -9.35 3.15 -40.71
C PRO A 278 -8.51 4.22 -40.02
N GLU A 279 -8.90 5.48 -40.15
CA GLU A 279 -8.21 6.66 -39.63
C GLU A 279 -8.18 6.70 -38.08
N VAL A 280 -9.11 6.02 -37.40
CA VAL A 280 -9.18 5.99 -35.95
C VAL A 280 -8.45 4.79 -35.31
N LEU A 281 -7.99 3.83 -36.07
CA LEU A 281 -7.28 2.64 -35.58
C LEU A 281 -6.03 2.98 -34.74
N PRO A 282 -5.22 4.02 -35.11
CA PRO A 282 -4.05 4.41 -34.29
C PRO A 282 -4.39 5.24 -33.05
N VAL A 283 -5.64 5.65 -32.86
CA VAL A 283 -6.04 6.44 -31.70
C VAL A 283 -5.74 5.68 -30.42
N VAL A 284 -5.18 6.39 -29.44
CA VAL A 284 -4.75 5.80 -28.15
C VAL A 284 -5.87 5.91 -27.14
N VAL A 285 -6.20 4.79 -26.50
CA VAL A 285 -7.24 4.67 -25.47
C VAL A 285 -6.66 4.03 -24.20
N PRO A 286 -7.26 4.25 -23.04
CA PRO A 286 -6.90 3.51 -21.83
C PRO A 286 -7.10 1.99 -22.05
N PHE A 287 -6.20 1.19 -21.52
CA PHE A 287 -6.24 -0.28 -21.62
C PHE A 287 -7.57 -0.85 -21.11
N LEU A 288 -8.17 -1.81 -21.83
CA LEU A 288 -9.49 -2.41 -21.53
C LEU A 288 -10.63 -1.37 -21.46
N THR A 289 -10.66 -0.42 -22.38
CA THR A 289 -11.77 0.54 -22.52
C THR A 289 -13.00 -0.10 -23.15
N LEU A 290 -12.83 -0.81 -24.27
CA LEU A 290 -13.97 -1.34 -25.04
C LEU A 290 -14.45 -2.71 -24.54
N GLN A 291 -13.56 -3.53 -24.00
CA GLN A 291 -13.92 -4.88 -23.56
C GLN A 291 -15.08 -4.91 -22.55
N PRO A 292 -15.11 -4.10 -21.46
CA PRO A 292 -16.24 -4.09 -20.53
C PRO A 292 -17.55 -3.65 -21.19
N LEU A 293 -17.50 -2.79 -22.20
CA LEU A 293 -18.70 -2.33 -22.92
C LEU A 293 -19.30 -3.45 -23.77
N VAL A 294 -18.46 -4.16 -24.49
CA VAL A 294 -18.88 -5.31 -25.33
C VAL A 294 -19.31 -6.48 -24.45
N GLU A 295 -18.62 -6.75 -23.35
CA GLU A 295 -19.01 -7.78 -22.38
C GLU A 295 -20.41 -7.48 -21.79
N ASN A 296 -20.69 -6.24 -21.45
CA ASN A 296 -22.01 -5.81 -20.96
C ASN A 296 -23.09 -5.98 -22.02
N ALA A 297 -22.83 -5.60 -23.27
CA ALA A 297 -23.75 -5.77 -24.38
C ALA A 297 -24.12 -7.25 -24.60
N VAL A 298 -23.13 -8.14 -24.61
CA VAL A 298 -23.37 -9.60 -24.78
C VAL A 298 -24.07 -10.17 -23.57
N ARG A 299 -23.58 -9.90 -22.36
CA ARG A 299 -24.04 -10.55 -21.14
C ARG A 299 -25.38 -10.02 -20.63
N HIS A 300 -25.59 -8.72 -20.66
CA HIS A 300 -26.77 -8.05 -20.11
C HIS A 300 -27.78 -7.68 -21.20
N GLY A 301 -27.30 -7.31 -22.38
CA GLY A 301 -28.18 -7.00 -23.50
C GLY A 301 -28.78 -8.26 -24.14
N LEU A 302 -27.96 -9.21 -24.56
CA LEU A 302 -28.37 -10.30 -25.43
C LEU A 302 -28.64 -11.64 -24.72
N ALA A 303 -27.96 -11.97 -23.61
CA ALA A 303 -28.08 -13.26 -22.97
C ALA A 303 -29.53 -13.62 -22.57
N SER A 304 -30.33 -12.63 -22.21
CA SER A 304 -31.74 -12.78 -21.81
C SER A 304 -32.74 -12.59 -22.96
N LYS A 305 -32.29 -12.26 -24.17
CA LYS A 305 -33.15 -12.02 -25.33
C LYS A 305 -33.49 -13.31 -26.05
N PRO A 306 -34.77 -13.71 -26.15
CA PRO A 306 -35.18 -14.85 -26.98
C PRO A 306 -34.82 -14.61 -28.43
N GLY A 307 -34.15 -15.59 -29.10
CA GLY A 307 -33.78 -15.46 -30.51
C GLY A 307 -32.42 -14.81 -30.78
N GLY A 308 -31.70 -14.34 -29.73
CA GLY A 308 -30.39 -13.69 -29.89
C GLY A 308 -30.48 -12.23 -30.29
N GLY A 309 -29.37 -11.66 -30.76
CA GLY A 309 -29.31 -10.26 -31.17
C GLY A 309 -27.98 -9.87 -31.79
N THR A 310 -27.84 -8.57 -32.01
CA THR A 310 -26.69 -7.96 -32.65
C THR A 310 -25.98 -7.01 -31.72
N VAL A 311 -24.64 -7.14 -31.64
CA VAL A 311 -23.76 -6.12 -31.07
C VAL A 311 -23.08 -5.38 -32.21
N THR A 312 -23.20 -4.07 -32.24
CA THR A 312 -22.54 -3.20 -33.21
C THR A 312 -21.47 -2.39 -32.52
N VAL A 313 -20.23 -2.49 -32.99
CA VAL A 313 -19.12 -1.63 -32.55
C VAL A 313 -18.80 -0.71 -33.72
N ALA A 314 -18.97 0.59 -33.51
CA ALA A 314 -18.65 1.60 -34.50
C ALA A 314 -17.58 2.56 -33.98
N ALA A 315 -16.69 2.99 -34.84
CA ALA A 315 -15.72 4.03 -34.55
C ALA A 315 -15.54 4.93 -35.78
N ILE A 316 -15.83 6.20 -35.62
CA ILE A 316 -15.81 7.21 -36.69
C ILE A 316 -14.83 8.33 -36.37
N ASP A 317 -14.31 8.93 -37.41
CA ASP A 317 -13.48 10.12 -37.36
C ASP A 317 -14.38 11.38 -37.26
N ASP A 318 -14.22 12.15 -36.19
CA ASP A 318 -14.88 13.44 -35.97
C ASP A 318 -13.85 14.58 -35.84
N GLY A 319 -12.96 14.67 -36.83
CA GLY A 319 -11.95 15.72 -36.92
C GLY A 319 -10.84 15.60 -35.84
N ALA A 320 -10.94 16.34 -34.76
CA ALA A 320 -9.95 16.27 -33.67
C ALA A 320 -10.16 15.07 -32.75
N GLU A 321 -11.32 14.43 -32.80
CA GLU A 321 -11.73 13.34 -31.91
C GLU A 321 -12.07 12.08 -32.71
N ALA A 322 -12.03 10.94 -32.05
CA ALA A 322 -12.67 9.70 -32.51
C ALA A 322 -13.91 9.47 -31.64
N VAL A 323 -15.03 9.20 -32.29
CA VAL A 323 -16.29 8.83 -31.63
C VAL A 323 -16.45 7.32 -31.76
N ILE A 324 -16.49 6.63 -30.63
CA ILE A 324 -16.60 5.18 -30.54
C ILE A 324 -17.93 4.84 -29.91
N SER A 325 -18.66 3.88 -30.45
CA SER A 325 -19.91 3.41 -29.88
C SER A 325 -20.00 1.90 -29.85
N VAL A 326 -20.59 1.36 -28.77
CA VAL A 326 -20.99 -0.02 -28.62
C VAL A 326 -22.51 -0.05 -28.43
N GLU A 327 -23.22 -0.72 -29.33
CA GLU A 327 -24.69 -0.78 -29.33
C GLU A 327 -25.14 -2.23 -29.39
N ASP A 328 -26.08 -2.60 -28.53
CA ASP A 328 -26.80 -3.86 -28.56
C ASP A 328 -28.29 -3.63 -28.82
N ASP A 329 -28.92 -4.57 -29.53
CA ASP A 329 -30.38 -4.62 -29.74
C ASP A 329 -31.10 -5.49 -28.70
N GLY A 330 -30.53 -5.55 -27.48
CA GLY A 330 -30.95 -6.40 -26.39
C GLY A 330 -32.20 -5.94 -25.64
N VAL A 331 -32.33 -6.41 -24.40
CA VAL A 331 -33.49 -6.09 -23.54
C VAL A 331 -33.49 -4.64 -23.03
N GLY A 332 -32.35 -3.96 -23.12
CA GLY A 332 -32.19 -2.62 -22.56
C GLY A 332 -32.42 -2.54 -21.05
N MET A 333 -32.49 -1.32 -20.53
CA MET A 333 -32.78 -1.09 -19.11
C MET A 333 -33.64 0.17 -18.91
N ASP A 334 -34.25 0.27 -17.73
CA ASP A 334 -35.03 1.43 -17.33
C ASP A 334 -34.09 2.65 -17.14
N PRO A 335 -34.29 3.76 -17.87
CA PRO A 335 -33.47 4.96 -17.73
C PRO A 335 -33.44 5.56 -16.33
N GLN A 336 -34.51 5.36 -15.51
CA GLN A 336 -34.55 5.84 -14.12
C GLN A 336 -33.57 5.06 -13.25
N ARG A 337 -33.52 3.72 -13.38
CA ARG A 337 -32.56 2.87 -12.67
C ARG A 337 -31.12 3.18 -13.06
N LEU A 338 -30.87 3.54 -14.32
CA LEU A 338 -29.55 3.94 -14.76
C LEU A 338 -29.08 5.23 -14.05
N ARG A 339 -29.95 6.24 -13.91
CA ARG A 339 -29.65 7.50 -13.20
C ARG A 339 -29.40 7.28 -11.71
N GLU A 340 -30.26 6.50 -11.05
CA GLU A 340 -30.10 6.14 -9.64
C GLU A 340 -28.79 5.38 -9.38
N ALA A 341 -28.36 4.54 -10.35
CA ALA A 341 -27.11 3.80 -10.27
C ALA A 341 -25.87 4.71 -10.46
N THR A 342 -26.00 5.77 -11.24
CA THR A 342 -24.92 6.75 -11.46
C THR A 342 -24.75 7.68 -10.25
N ASP A 343 -25.84 8.03 -9.57
CA ASP A 343 -25.84 8.91 -8.40
C ASP A 343 -25.37 8.20 -7.10
N ASN A 344 -25.52 6.87 -7.02
CA ASN A 344 -25.11 6.06 -5.88
C ASN A 344 -23.76 5.36 -6.13
N ALA A 345 -22.67 5.98 -5.72
CA ALA A 345 -21.26 5.51 -5.92
C ALA A 345 -20.92 4.12 -5.31
N HIS A 346 -21.88 3.36 -4.83
CA HIS A 346 -21.69 2.08 -4.12
C HIS A 346 -22.48 0.89 -4.70
N MET A 347 -22.79 0.88 -5.99
CA MET A 347 -23.57 -0.19 -6.58
C MET A 347 -22.73 -1.40 -7.04
N THR A 348 -23.16 -2.56 -6.61
CA THR A 348 -22.62 -3.89 -6.93
C THR A 348 -23.15 -4.40 -8.29
N GLY A 349 -22.30 -4.96 -9.12
CA GLY A 349 -22.69 -5.71 -10.32
C GLY A 349 -22.30 -5.07 -11.64
N ALA A 350 -23.16 -5.16 -12.66
CA ALA A 350 -22.92 -4.75 -14.04
C ALA A 350 -22.52 -3.26 -14.24
N HIS A 351 -22.90 -2.39 -13.31
CA HIS A 351 -22.62 -0.96 -13.37
C HIS A 351 -21.19 -0.59 -12.94
N VAL A 352 -20.49 -1.46 -12.19
CA VAL A 352 -19.08 -1.26 -11.79
C VAL A 352 -18.16 -1.21 -13.02
N GLY A 353 -18.45 -1.99 -14.05
CA GLY A 353 -17.65 -2.01 -15.29
C GLY A 353 -17.72 -0.68 -16.06
N LEU A 354 -18.92 -0.11 -16.21
CA LEU A 354 -19.12 1.16 -16.92
C LEU A 354 -18.54 2.35 -16.15
N GLY A 355 -18.75 2.42 -14.83
CA GLY A 355 -18.19 3.45 -13.98
C GLY A 355 -16.66 3.47 -14.01
N ASN A 356 -16.03 2.30 -13.97
CA ASN A 356 -14.57 2.20 -14.07
C ASN A 356 -14.02 2.68 -15.42
N VAL A 357 -14.76 2.48 -16.52
CA VAL A 357 -14.36 3.00 -17.84
C VAL A 357 -14.53 4.51 -17.89
N ASP A 358 -15.65 5.05 -17.39
CA ASP A 358 -15.91 6.48 -17.32
C ASP A 358 -14.82 7.22 -16.53
N ASP A 359 -14.49 6.74 -15.33
CA ASP A 359 -13.44 7.29 -14.49
C ASP A 359 -12.06 7.28 -15.17
N ARG A 360 -11.72 6.21 -15.90
CA ARG A 360 -10.44 6.10 -16.61
C ARG A 360 -10.36 7.07 -17.79
N LEU A 361 -11.43 7.23 -18.54
CA LEU A 361 -11.50 8.19 -19.65
C LEU A 361 -11.34 9.62 -19.12
N ARG A 362 -12.06 9.99 -18.05
CA ARG A 362 -11.96 11.33 -17.45
C ARG A 362 -10.57 11.60 -16.86
N ARG A 363 -9.93 10.61 -16.26
CA ARG A 363 -8.55 10.75 -15.76
C ARG A 363 -7.53 10.90 -16.88
N ALA A 364 -7.75 10.23 -18.02
CA ALA A 364 -6.83 10.26 -19.15
C ALA A 364 -6.95 11.53 -19.98
N PHE A 365 -8.19 12.00 -20.21
CA PHE A 365 -8.47 13.02 -21.22
C PHE A 365 -9.14 14.30 -20.64
N GLY A 366 -9.59 14.26 -19.39
CA GLY A 366 -10.31 15.36 -18.75
C GLY A 366 -11.79 15.06 -18.57
N ASN A 367 -12.46 15.90 -17.76
CA ASN A 367 -13.84 15.66 -17.33
C ASN A 367 -14.87 15.67 -18.47
N ASP A 368 -14.54 16.25 -19.60
CA ASP A 368 -15.43 16.33 -20.77
C ASP A 368 -15.50 15.00 -21.56
N TYR A 369 -14.58 14.06 -21.28
CA TYR A 369 -14.42 12.78 -21.97
C TYR A 369 -14.95 11.61 -21.12
N GLY A 370 -16.24 11.57 -20.87
CA GLY A 370 -16.91 10.47 -20.20
C GLY A 370 -17.73 9.59 -21.13
N LEU A 371 -18.39 8.60 -20.54
CA LEU A 371 -19.35 7.75 -21.25
C LEU A 371 -20.72 8.45 -21.34
N VAL A 372 -21.35 8.31 -22.50
CA VAL A 372 -22.77 8.63 -22.70
C VAL A 372 -23.52 7.32 -22.93
N VAL A 373 -24.52 7.02 -22.09
CA VAL A 373 -25.31 5.81 -22.19
C VAL A 373 -26.74 6.14 -22.56
N GLU A 374 -27.20 5.58 -23.67
CA GLU A 374 -28.57 5.67 -24.17
C GLU A 374 -29.21 4.28 -24.07
N THR A 375 -30.30 4.13 -23.35
CA THR A 375 -30.99 2.85 -23.21
C THR A 375 -32.49 3.05 -22.97
N ASN A 376 -33.29 2.08 -23.36
CA ASN A 376 -34.69 2.00 -23.01
C ASN A 376 -35.11 0.53 -22.95
N LEU A 377 -36.16 0.22 -22.21
CA LEU A 377 -36.69 -1.14 -22.12
C LEU A 377 -37.07 -1.67 -23.49
N ASN A 378 -36.56 -2.88 -23.82
CA ASN A 378 -36.74 -3.58 -25.12
C ASN A 378 -36.20 -2.82 -26.34
N ALA A 379 -35.38 -1.78 -26.17
CA ALA A 379 -34.79 -1.03 -27.25
C ALA A 379 -33.26 -1.21 -27.35
N GLY A 380 -32.68 -2.01 -26.43
CA GLY A 380 -31.23 -2.20 -26.36
C GLY A 380 -30.51 -1.09 -25.60
N THR A 381 -29.20 -1.10 -25.68
CA THR A 381 -28.32 -0.10 -25.06
C THR A 381 -27.25 0.34 -26.03
N LYS A 382 -27.01 1.66 -26.07
CA LYS A 382 -25.92 2.28 -26.81
C LYS A 382 -25.03 3.05 -25.86
N VAL A 383 -23.76 2.74 -25.84
CA VAL A 383 -22.73 3.44 -25.08
C VAL A 383 -21.82 4.15 -26.08
N VAL A 384 -21.67 5.46 -25.89
CA VAL A 384 -20.84 6.33 -26.72
C VAL A 384 -19.73 6.92 -25.89
N LEU A 385 -18.52 6.92 -26.42
CA LEU A 385 -17.37 7.60 -25.86
C LEU A 385 -16.65 8.43 -26.92
N ARG A 386 -16.08 9.55 -26.51
CA ARG A 386 -15.24 10.40 -27.34
C ARG A 386 -13.82 10.35 -26.80
N VAL A 387 -12.84 10.31 -27.67
CA VAL A 387 -11.43 10.36 -27.33
C VAL A 387 -10.69 11.31 -28.26
N PRO A 388 -9.82 12.18 -27.75
CA PRO A 388 -9.01 13.03 -28.60
C PRO A 388 -8.00 12.18 -29.37
N LYS A 389 -7.79 12.46 -30.66
CA LYS A 389 -6.78 11.75 -31.47
C LYS A 389 -5.36 12.03 -30.97
N PHE A 390 -5.14 13.18 -30.34
CA PHE A 390 -3.88 13.59 -29.77
C PHE A 390 -4.10 14.12 -28.35
N ALA A 391 -3.50 13.49 -27.36
CA ALA A 391 -3.51 13.97 -25.99
C ALA A 391 -2.07 14.00 -25.44
N VAL A 392 -1.71 15.09 -24.76
CA VAL A 392 -0.38 15.26 -24.17
C VAL A 392 -0.18 14.22 -23.06
N GLY A 393 0.93 13.46 -23.12
CA GLY A 393 1.24 12.44 -22.12
C GLY A 393 0.54 11.09 -22.30
N VAL A 394 -0.32 10.96 -23.33
CA VAL A 394 -1.02 9.71 -23.65
C VAL A 394 -0.35 9.08 -24.87
N HIS A 395 0.43 8.02 -24.64
CA HIS A 395 1.16 7.32 -25.70
C HIS A 395 1.00 5.82 -25.55
N ALA A 396 0.70 5.14 -26.65
CA ALA A 396 0.77 3.68 -26.67
C ALA A 396 2.24 3.23 -26.67
N PRO A 397 2.60 2.14 -25.99
CA PRO A 397 3.93 1.56 -26.10
C PRO A 397 4.19 1.13 -27.56
N PRO A 398 5.46 1.13 -28.01
CA PRO A 398 5.80 0.64 -29.34
C PRO A 398 5.33 -0.82 -29.49
N PRO A 399 4.91 -1.23 -30.70
CA PRO A 399 4.49 -2.60 -30.95
C PRO A 399 5.62 -3.56 -30.56
N ALA A 400 5.26 -4.65 -29.87
CA ALA A 400 6.22 -5.70 -29.55
C ALA A 400 6.85 -6.22 -30.86
N PRO A 401 8.17 -6.48 -30.88
CA PRO A 401 8.80 -7.07 -32.05
C PRO A 401 8.09 -8.37 -32.39
N VAL A 402 7.69 -8.49 -33.66
CA VAL A 402 7.10 -9.73 -34.22
C VAL A 402 8.21 -10.77 -34.19
N GLY A 403 8.12 -11.74 -33.24
CA GLY A 403 9.00 -12.90 -33.14
C GLY A 403 8.55 -14.02 -34.05
#